data_283cccfee711c91dd7003c0d3c0eaba4
#
_entry.id   283cccfee711c91dd7003c0d3c0eaba4
#
_cell.length_a   1.000
_cell.length_b   1.000
_cell.length_c   1.000
_cell.angle_alpha   90.00
_cell.angle_beta   90.00
_cell.angle_gamma   90.00
#
_symmetry.space_group_name_H-M   'P 1'
#
loop_
_entity.id
_entity.type
_entity.pdbx_description
1 polymer ?
#
loop_
_entity_poly.entity_id
_entity_poly.type
_entity_poly.pdbx_seq_one_letter_code
_entity_poly.pdbx_strand_id
1 'polypeptide(L)'
;MDLLEKYDKAIPETWDELIETSIYIMDREKDNDKDLISFNGLYDDTDTGTVSLFEYIYSFRDSVNSPFPSFVNETVINALEKLKYMKEKIASNEQFQQGTLYTLGKLNDGKALFIKYWNVIPNPVYKMSILPGIKKGISGSTIGGQSVGIGNDIGDKKINASVKILQYVTSREFRKNITLETLEYSTIPSLYDDDDICKVVDCKFMKSIQFVSRKFPPDYPYDDYSKEFRSSIYEYLYGDKPIIEALNEFDNLNKFYSISFSDSIGKAFGFILGIIAVILVVSLALPFIPNLRKYYKVLYLDFWIYSIFGTFLMFGLCFVGYGPVTVIKCHLRVFFFSFGLSFNLMPIICMFNKSIHKKDILWQTIKKQSYFVIMGVLLINNILYTLILREPFTIDKIFIKNGKNYNRCKSRSGLNRFCFYLLMILETLIIVIAQWLAFIKRNDRYLKKESRFLVISLYTVLLSLIMIFIVDTVNINDYNKQFILFEVFYILFSISNHFIFFIIRPLWLRYKKIDEELEYLKAFRSNTFSCINGSNNQKMNSKSPIYSKSSTNANSQNLLNHKPVAMSNSKVNSRVNSQSYTSIKVNTTNN
;
A
#
# COMPACT_ATOMS: atom_id res chain seq x y z
N MET A 1 55.00 4.18 -7.99
CA MET A 1 55.92 3.05 -8.23
C MET A 1 57.17 3.14 -7.38
N ASP A 2 57.75 4.33 -7.21
CA ASP A 2 59.05 4.55 -6.53
C ASP A 2 59.10 3.91 -5.13
N LEU A 3 58.02 4.02 -4.32
CA LEU A 3 57.99 3.41 -2.98
C LEU A 3 57.88 1.88 -3.03
N LEU A 4 57.15 1.32 -4.01
CA LEU A 4 57.10 -0.14 -4.16
C LEU A 4 58.47 -0.68 -4.61
N GLU A 5 59.13 -0.02 -5.55
CA GLU A 5 60.47 -0.40 -6.01
C GLU A 5 61.50 -0.22 -4.90
N LYS A 6 61.46 0.91 -4.16
CA LYS A 6 62.36 1.19 -3.03
C LYS A 6 62.31 0.07 -1.98
N TYR A 7 61.15 -0.56 -1.76
CA TYR A 7 60.93 -1.58 -0.74
C TYR A 7 60.79 -2.99 -1.32
N ASP A 8 61.08 -3.19 -2.58
CA ASP A 8 60.96 -4.47 -3.29
C ASP A 8 59.59 -5.14 -3.07
N LYS A 9 58.52 -4.37 -3.28
CA LYS A 9 57.12 -4.80 -3.17
C LYS A 9 56.46 -4.83 -4.53
N ALA A 10 55.74 -5.93 -4.77
CA ALA A 10 54.91 -6.08 -5.96
C ALA A 10 53.63 -5.20 -5.84
N ILE A 11 52.97 -4.94 -6.97
CA ILE A 11 51.64 -4.36 -7.00
C ILE A 11 50.65 -5.33 -6.35
N PRO A 12 49.88 -4.92 -5.34
CA PRO A 12 48.93 -5.81 -4.65
C PRO A 12 47.81 -6.30 -5.59
N GLU A 13 47.57 -7.59 -5.60
CA GLU A 13 46.47 -8.23 -6.33
C GLU A 13 45.28 -8.56 -5.38
N THR A 14 45.56 -8.61 -4.07
CA THR A 14 44.55 -8.86 -3.04
C THR A 14 44.47 -7.75 -2.02
N TRP A 15 43.33 -7.59 -1.34
CA TRP A 15 43.17 -6.63 -0.27
C TRP A 15 44.12 -6.87 0.90
N ASP A 16 44.45 -8.14 1.18
CA ASP A 16 45.43 -8.48 2.23
C ASP A 16 46.84 -8.02 1.85
N GLU A 17 47.28 -8.28 0.62
CA GLU A 17 48.55 -7.78 0.13
C GLU A 17 48.63 -6.25 0.15
N LEU A 18 47.52 -5.54 -0.16
CA LEU A 18 47.46 -4.08 -0.08
C LEU A 18 47.64 -3.60 1.37
N ILE A 19 46.93 -4.20 2.33
CA ILE A 19 47.01 -3.85 3.74
C ILE A 19 48.42 -4.11 4.28
N GLU A 20 48.99 -5.28 4.04
CA GLU A 20 50.32 -5.68 4.50
C GLU A 20 51.42 -4.77 3.91
N THR A 21 51.36 -4.49 2.62
CA THR A 21 52.30 -3.60 1.94
C THR A 21 52.19 -2.16 2.46
N SER A 22 50.96 -1.70 2.69
CA SER A 22 50.69 -0.39 3.29
C SER A 22 51.29 -0.27 4.68
N ILE A 23 51.03 -1.20 5.57
CA ILE A 23 51.59 -1.18 6.94
C ILE A 23 53.10 -1.17 6.88
N TYR A 24 53.70 -2.04 6.04
CA TYR A 24 55.14 -2.15 5.91
C TYR A 24 55.84 -0.85 5.45
N ILE A 25 55.30 -0.21 4.42
CA ILE A 25 55.89 1.00 3.84
C ILE A 25 55.62 2.21 4.74
N MET A 26 54.37 2.39 5.20
CA MET A 26 54.01 3.55 6.01
C MET A 26 54.78 3.61 7.34
N ASP A 27 55.06 2.46 7.95
CA ASP A 27 55.90 2.42 9.16
C ASP A 27 57.33 2.94 8.93
N ARG A 28 57.87 2.75 7.71
CA ARG A 28 59.18 3.18 7.32
C ARG A 28 59.27 4.59 6.78
N GLU A 29 58.20 5.12 6.24
CA GLU A 29 58.12 6.47 5.65
C GLU A 29 57.53 7.50 6.62
N LYS A 30 57.01 7.13 7.78
CA LYS A 30 56.32 8.04 8.74
C LYS A 30 57.13 9.25 9.17
N ASP A 31 58.47 9.11 9.22
CA ASP A 31 59.39 10.21 9.59
C ASP A 31 59.90 10.96 8.34
N ASN A 32 59.87 10.37 7.16
CA ASN A 32 60.36 10.93 5.91
C ASN A 32 59.32 11.78 5.22
N ASP A 33 58.07 11.35 5.26
CA ASP A 33 56.94 12.03 4.57
C ASP A 33 55.67 11.95 5.41
N LYS A 34 55.44 12.96 6.23
CA LYS A 34 54.26 13.07 7.10
C LYS A 34 52.95 13.30 6.33
N ASP A 35 53.04 13.70 5.09
CA ASP A 35 51.89 14.04 4.23
C ASP A 35 51.46 12.87 3.36
N LEU A 36 52.24 11.79 3.37
CA LEU A 36 51.93 10.55 2.66
C LEU A 36 50.74 9.84 3.32
N ILE A 37 49.76 9.50 2.51
CA ILE A 37 48.65 8.66 2.92
C ILE A 37 48.83 7.23 2.38
N SER A 38 48.33 6.24 3.15
CA SER A 38 48.42 4.84 2.73
C SER A 38 47.46 4.51 1.59
N PHE A 39 46.17 4.78 1.81
CA PHE A 39 45.10 4.45 0.88
C PHE A 39 43.95 5.43 0.96
N ASN A 40 43.41 5.83 -0.20
CA ASN A 40 42.12 6.47 -0.31
C ASN A 40 41.32 5.76 -1.41
N GLY A 41 40.12 5.27 -1.05
CA GLY A 41 39.22 4.47 -1.88
C GLY A 41 37.94 5.20 -2.32
N LEU A 42 37.83 6.52 -2.04
CA LEU A 42 36.64 7.31 -2.33
C LEU A 42 35.38 6.77 -1.63
N TYR A 43 35.42 6.67 -0.32
CA TYR A 43 34.28 6.26 0.52
C TYR A 43 33.60 7.47 1.20
N ASP A 44 33.53 8.60 0.50
CA ASP A 44 32.85 9.82 0.91
C ASP A 44 31.31 9.68 0.78
N ASP A 45 30.56 10.59 1.43
CA ASP A 45 29.09 10.56 1.37
C ASP A 45 28.53 11.22 0.08
N THR A 46 29.06 10.79 -1.06
CA THR A 46 28.54 11.13 -2.39
C THR A 46 28.32 9.86 -3.21
N ASP A 47 27.87 9.99 -4.46
CA ASP A 47 27.70 8.84 -5.36
C ASP A 47 29.00 8.07 -5.60
N THR A 48 30.17 8.73 -5.50
CA THR A 48 31.46 8.04 -5.59
C THR A 48 31.65 7.01 -4.48
N GLY A 49 31.18 7.29 -3.27
CA GLY A 49 31.17 6.31 -2.17
C GLY A 49 30.27 5.11 -2.47
N THR A 50 29.10 5.33 -3.07
CA THR A 50 28.24 4.24 -3.54
C THR A 50 28.96 3.36 -4.56
N VAL A 51 29.59 3.97 -5.55
CA VAL A 51 30.40 3.27 -6.57
C VAL A 51 31.47 2.41 -5.89
N SER A 52 32.25 3.00 -4.97
CA SER A 52 33.33 2.32 -4.29
C SER A 52 32.87 1.11 -3.46
N LEU A 53 31.74 1.25 -2.77
CA LEU A 53 31.12 0.15 -2.01
C LEU A 53 30.68 -1.00 -2.94
N PHE A 54 30.06 -0.69 -4.08
CA PHE A 54 29.67 -1.72 -5.05
C PHE A 54 30.88 -2.46 -5.62
N GLU A 55 31.94 -1.75 -5.99
CA GLU A 55 33.19 -2.34 -6.50
C GLU A 55 33.87 -3.22 -5.45
N TYR A 56 33.95 -2.72 -4.22
CA TYR A 56 34.59 -3.43 -3.12
C TYR A 56 33.83 -4.72 -2.79
N ILE A 57 32.51 -4.67 -2.62
CA ILE A 57 31.67 -5.85 -2.36
C ILE A 57 31.79 -6.85 -3.53
N TYR A 58 31.77 -6.38 -4.77
CA TYR A 58 31.89 -7.24 -5.95
C TYR A 58 33.24 -7.95 -6.04
N SER A 59 34.30 -7.34 -5.51
CA SER A 59 35.63 -7.93 -5.45
C SER A 59 35.76 -9.10 -4.46
N PHE A 60 34.71 -9.40 -3.68
CA PHE A 60 34.68 -10.53 -2.74
C PHE A 60 33.94 -11.78 -3.26
N ARG A 61 33.46 -11.75 -4.50
CA ARG A 61 32.76 -12.90 -5.08
C ARG A 61 33.66 -14.11 -5.31
N ASP A 62 33.08 -15.31 -5.38
CA ASP A 62 33.81 -16.56 -5.45
C ASP A 62 34.56 -16.80 -6.79
N SER A 63 34.02 -16.27 -7.88
CA SER A 63 34.63 -16.43 -9.22
C SER A 63 34.33 -15.24 -10.12
N VAL A 64 35.07 -15.11 -11.22
CA VAL A 64 34.86 -14.06 -12.24
C VAL A 64 33.42 -14.07 -12.78
N ASN A 65 32.83 -15.25 -12.90
CA ASN A 65 31.48 -15.42 -13.44
C ASN A 65 30.36 -15.35 -12.37
N SER A 66 30.73 -15.24 -11.10
CA SER A 66 29.73 -15.11 -10.03
C SER A 66 28.98 -13.77 -10.15
N PRO A 67 27.65 -13.77 -9.98
CA PRO A 67 26.88 -12.53 -9.96
C PRO A 67 27.23 -11.67 -8.75
N PHE A 68 26.73 -10.43 -8.74
CA PHE A 68 26.78 -9.59 -7.53
C PHE A 68 26.08 -10.33 -6.37
N PRO A 69 26.73 -10.46 -5.19
CA PRO A 69 26.17 -11.17 -4.04
C PRO A 69 24.91 -10.47 -3.52
N SER A 70 23.98 -11.22 -2.92
CA SER A 70 22.86 -10.62 -2.19
C SER A 70 23.36 -9.92 -0.93
N PHE A 71 22.74 -8.79 -0.56
CA PHE A 71 23.26 -7.94 0.51
C PHE A 71 23.30 -8.61 1.89
N VAL A 72 22.32 -9.45 2.21
CA VAL A 72 22.34 -10.24 3.45
C VAL A 72 22.96 -11.61 3.17
N ASN A 73 24.27 -11.63 2.92
CA ASN A 73 25.05 -12.82 2.63
C ASN A 73 26.40 -12.73 3.33
N GLU A 74 26.96 -13.86 3.70
CA GLU A 74 28.28 -13.98 4.34
C GLU A 74 29.39 -13.28 3.54
N THR A 75 29.36 -13.38 2.20
CA THR A 75 30.31 -12.69 1.31
C THR A 75 30.29 -11.17 1.52
N VAL A 76 29.11 -10.56 1.66
CA VAL A 76 28.99 -9.10 1.90
C VAL A 76 29.39 -8.74 3.30
N ILE A 77 29.05 -9.56 4.30
CA ILE A 77 29.47 -9.39 5.67
C ILE A 77 31.00 -9.38 5.75
N ASN A 78 31.65 -10.40 5.19
CA ASN A 78 33.11 -10.53 5.16
C ASN A 78 33.77 -9.34 4.41
N ALA A 79 33.15 -8.86 3.33
CA ALA A 79 33.64 -7.68 2.61
C ALA A 79 33.61 -6.42 3.49
N LEU A 80 32.49 -6.15 4.15
CA LEU A 80 32.37 -4.93 4.96
C LEU A 80 33.18 -5.00 6.26
N GLU A 81 33.32 -6.17 6.87
CA GLU A 81 34.23 -6.40 7.99
C GLU A 81 35.68 -6.16 7.60
N LYS A 82 36.12 -6.67 6.45
CA LYS A 82 37.46 -6.41 5.91
C LYS A 82 37.65 -4.93 5.55
N LEU A 83 36.62 -4.24 5.05
CA LEU A 83 36.68 -2.81 4.76
C LEU A 83 36.88 -1.99 6.04
N LYS A 84 36.14 -2.32 7.11
CA LYS A 84 36.30 -1.68 8.42
C LYS A 84 37.69 -1.93 9.00
N TYR A 85 38.15 -3.19 8.93
CA TYR A 85 39.50 -3.57 9.35
C TYR A 85 40.59 -2.80 8.55
N MET A 86 40.47 -2.72 7.23
CA MET A 86 41.39 -1.96 6.38
C MET A 86 41.44 -0.48 6.79
N LYS A 87 40.29 0.14 6.97
CA LYS A 87 40.18 1.53 7.46
C LYS A 87 40.92 1.72 8.79
N GLU A 88 40.74 0.83 9.75
CA GLU A 88 41.35 0.93 11.08
C GLU A 88 42.88 0.69 11.07
N LYS A 89 43.39 -0.11 10.13
CA LYS A 89 44.81 -0.47 10.07
C LYS A 89 45.66 0.50 9.26
N ILE A 90 45.13 1.04 8.16
CA ILE A 90 45.94 1.78 7.20
C ILE A 90 45.41 3.18 6.86
N ALA A 91 44.32 3.64 7.53
CA ALA A 91 43.75 4.96 7.30
C ALA A 91 43.11 5.49 8.60
N SER A 92 42.37 6.59 8.49
CA SER A 92 41.50 7.11 9.56
C SER A 92 40.09 7.35 9.00
N ASN A 93 39.13 7.62 9.86
CA ASN A 93 37.78 8.00 9.44
C ASN A 93 37.84 9.23 8.53
N GLU A 94 38.64 10.24 8.91
CA GLU A 94 38.79 11.50 8.16
C GLU A 94 39.38 11.25 6.78
N GLN A 95 40.41 10.41 6.64
CA GLN A 95 41.02 10.07 5.37
C GLN A 95 40.10 9.25 4.47
N PHE A 96 39.38 8.30 5.04
CA PHE A 96 38.48 7.43 4.31
C PHE A 96 37.27 8.18 3.75
N GLN A 97 36.79 9.19 4.47
CA GLN A 97 35.64 10.02 4.05
C GLN A 97 36.02 11.15 3.06
N GLN A 98 37.28 11.27 2.67
CA GLN A 98 37.67 12.27 1.70
C GLN A 98 37.18 11.93 0.29
N GLY A 99 36.69 12.96 -0.39
CA GLY A 99 36.12 12.83 -1.74
C GLY A 99 37.09 13.15 -2.87
N THR A 100 36.52 13.29 -4.04
CA THR A 100 37.23 13.39 -5.31
C THR A 100 38.29 14.50 -5.36
N LEU A 101 38.02 15.68 -4.80
CA LEU A 101 39.00 16.82 -4.85
C LEU A 101 40.25 16.56 -4.01
N TYR A 102 40.07 16.01 -2.81
CA TYR A 102 41.19 15.61 -1.94
C TYR A 102 42.02 14.52 -2.63
N THR A 103 41.35 13.52 -3.17
CA THR A 103 41.99 12.40 -3.88
C THR A 103 42.78 12.86 -5.09
N LEU A 104 42.22 13.82 -5.88
CA LEU A 104 42.92 14.42 -7.01
C LEU A 104 44.16 15.19 -6.56
N GLY A 105 44.08 15.95 -5.47
CA GLY A 105 45.23 16.61 -4.86
C GLY A 105 46.34 15.62 -4.52
N LYS A 106 46.04 14.57 -3.76
CA LYS A 106 47.02 13.53 -3.40
C LYS A 106 47.59 12.79 -4.62
N LEU A 107 46.76 12.59 -5.65
CA LEU A 107 47.22 12.02 -6.93
C LEU A 107 48.23 12.91 -7.65
N ASN A 108 47.96 14.22 -7.72
CA ASN A 108 48.85 15.17 -8.41
C ASN A 108 50.15 15.41 -7.63
N ASP A 109 50.06 15.44 -6.31
CA ASP A 109 51.22 15.68 -5.43
C ASP A 109 52.08 14.43 -5.22
N GLY A 110 51.64 13.25 -5.69
CA GLY A 110 52.32 11.99 -5.44
C GLY A 110 52.34 11.56 -3.98
N LYS A 111 51.37 12.01 -3.17
CA LYS A 111 51.31 11.85 -1.72
C LYS A 111 50.33 10.75 -1.25
N ALA A 112 50.18 9.70 -2.05
CA ALA A 112 49.44 8.48 -1.66
C ALA A 112 50.19 7.23 -2.11
N LEU A 113 50.28 6.24 -1.26
CA LEU A 113 50.89 4.95 -1.63
C LEU A 113 49.97 4.20 -2.61
N PHE A 114 48.69 4.06 -2.25
CA PHE A 114 47.63 3.51 -3.12
C PHE A 114 46.46 4.47 -3.18
N ILE A 115 45.90 4.63 -4.37
CA ILE A 115 44.79 5.55 -4.57
C ILE A 115 43.81 4.97 -5.61
N LYS A 116 42.53 5.01 -5.27
CA LYS A 116 41.47 4.71 -6.23
C LYS A 116 40.98 6.01 -6.86
N TYR A 117 40.97 6.06 -8.19
CA TYR A 117 40.44 7.19 -8.92
C TYR A 117 39.79 6.77 -10.23
N TRP A 118 39.06 7.69 -10.84
CA TRP A 118 38.52 7.49 -12.18
C TRP A 118 39.64 7.49 -13.23
N ASN A 119 39.53 6.53 -14.17
CA ASN A 119 40.51 6.47 -15.28
C ASN A 119 40.18 7.50 -16.38
N VAL A 120 40.36 8.78 -16.09
CA VAL A 120 40.01 9.89 -16.98
C VAL A 120 41.22 10.68 -17.43
N ILE A 121 42.35 10.63 -16.70
CA ILE A 121 43.56 11.41 -16.98
C ILE A 121 44.78 10.50 -16.82
N PRO A 122 45.62 10.34 -17.85
CA PRO A 122 46.93 9.71 -17.71
C PRO A 122 47.76 10.41 -16.64
N ASN A 123 48.24 9.71 -15.65
CA ASN A 123 49.11 10.26 -14.61
C ASN A 123 50.51 9.62 -14.71
N PRO A 124 51.58 10.39 -14.94
CA PRO A 124 52.92 9.83 -15.09
C PRO A 124 53.52 9.30 -13.78
N VAL A 125 53.01 9.75 -12.63
CA VAL A 125 53.52 9.38 -11.30
C VAL A 125 53.01 7.99 -10.84
N TYR A 126 51.79 7.63 -11.25
CA TYR A 126 51.15 6.41 -10.83
C TYR A 126 51.02 5.40 -11.96
N LYS A 127 51.27 4.13 -11.65
CA LYS A 127 50.92 3.00 -12.54
C LYS A 127 49.52 2.53 -12.22
N MET A 128 48.69 2.41 -13.26
CA MET A 128 47.35 1.85 -13.14
C MET A 128 47.39 0.31 -12.96
N SER A 129 46.54 -0.20 -12.07
CA SER A 129 46.25 -1.61 -11.90
C SER A 129 44.76 -1.83 -11.70
N ILE A 130 44.28 -3.05 -11.91
CA ILE A 130 42.92 -3.42 -11.49
C ILE A 130 42.81 -3.33 -9.97
N LEU A 131 41.58 -3.09 -9.46
CA LEU A 131 41.35 -3.11 -8.02
C LEU A 131 41.65 -4.50 -7.46
N PRO A 132 42.25 -4.59 -6.26
CA PRO A 132 42.47 -5.86 -5.58
C PRO A 132 41.15 -6.61 -5.34
N GLY A 133 41.23 -7.92 -5.16
CA GLY A 133 40.11 -8.75 -4.76
C GLY A 133 40.37 -9.49 -3.44
N ILE A 134 39.41 -10.27 -2.99
CA ILE A 134 39.60 -11.18 -1.86
C ILE A 134 40.67 -12.26 -2.17
N LYS A 135 40.81 -12.59 -3.44
CA LYS A 135 41.83 -13.52 -3.97
C LYS A 135 42.30 -13.05 -5.35
N LYS A 136 43.50 -13.55 -5.74
CA LYS A 136 44.08 -13.24 -7.06
C LYS A 136 43.14 -13.59 -8.20
N GLY A 137 43.07 -12.71 -9.19
CA GLY A 137 42.24 -12.89 -10.38
C GLY A 137 40.76 -12.46 -10.20
N ILE A 138 40.35 -12.02 -8.99
CA ILE A 138 39.06 -11.44 -8.74
C ILE A 138 39.21 -9.93 -8.53
N SER A 139 38.33 -9.14 -9.15
CA SER A 139 38.36 -7.68 -9.08
C SER A 139 36.93 -7.12 -9.27
N GLY A 140 36.74 -5.83 -9.14
CA GLY A 140 35.47 -5.15 -9.42
C GLY A 140 35.73 -3.74 -9.89
N SER A 141 35.05 -3.30 -10.94
CA SER A 141 35.12 -1.92 -11.42
C SER A 141 33.78 -1.49 -11.99
N THR A 142 33.30 -0.35 -11.56
CA THR A 142 32.04 0.20 -12.08
C THR A 142 32.29 0.92 -13.41
N ILE A 143 31.38 0.70 -14.35
CA ILE A 143 31.38 1.48 -15.59
C ILE A 143 30.90 2.88 -15.26
N GLY A 144 31.79 3.87 -15.43
CA GLY A 144 31.43 5.27 -15.46
C GLY A 144 31.25 5.75 -16.91
N GLY A 145 30.47 6.78 -17.11
CA GLY A 145 30.32 7.37 -18.45
C GLY A 145 29.01 8.15 -18.59
N GLN A 146 28.84 8.72 -19.76
CA GLN A 146 27.65 9.48 -20.13
C GLN A 146 26.79 8.69 -21.13
N SER A 147 25.49 8.75 -20.97
CA SER A 147 24.53 8.21 -21.91
C SER A 147 23.96 9.34 -22.77
N VAL A 148 23.80 9.08 -24.06
CA VAL A 148 23.17 10.01 -25.00
C VAL A 148 21.77 9.50 -25.33
N GLY A 149 20.77 10.37 -25.21
CA GLY A 149 19.36 10.07 -25.49
C GLY A 149 18.76 11.06 -26.49
N ILE A 150 17.63 10.68 -27.08
CA ILE A 150 16.83 11.52 -27.96
C ILE A 150 15.58 11.96 -27.20
N GLY A 151 15.29 13.27 -27.13
CA GLY A 151 14.10 13.78 -26.46
C GLY A 151 12.80 13.38 -27.19
N ASN A 152 11.76 13.04 -26.45
CA ASN A 152 10.49 12.60 -27.01
C ASN A 152 9.65 13.73 -27.64
N ASP A 153 9.89 14.98 -27.24
CA ASP A 153 9.07 16.15 -27.63
C ASP A 153 9.56 16.84 -28.91
N ILE A 154 10.36 16.15 -29.71
CA ILE A 154 10.85 16.65 -31.01
C ILE A 154 10.11 15.96 -32.14
N GLY A 155 9.70 16.71 -33.17
CA GLY A 155 8.96 16.16 -34.32
C GLY A 155 9.72 15.04 -35.07
N ASP A 156 9.00 14.15 -35.73
CA ASP A 156 9.51 12.92 -36.39
C ASP A 156 10.74 13.14 -37.28
N LYS A 157 10.79 14.25 -38.03
CA LYS A 157 11.94 14.59 -38.87
C LYS A 157 13.21 14.78 -38.06
N LYS A 158 13.10 15.43 -36.89
CA LYS A 158 14.24 15.63 -35.98
C LYS A 158 14.62 14.34 -35.28
N ILE A 159 13.65 13.51 -34.90
CA ILE A 159 13.89 12.16 -34.34
C ILE A 159 14.73 11.35 -35.34
N ASN A 160 14.31 11.27 -36.60
CA ASN A 160 15.02 10.51 -37.64
C ASN A 160 16.43 11.03 -37.89
N ALA A 161 16.63 12.35 -37.89
CA ALA A 161 17.96 12.93 -38.00
C ALA A 161 18.84 12.61 -36.78
N SER A 162 18.28 12.72 -35.56
CA SER A 162 18.98 12.40 -34.31
C SER A 162 19.38 10.92 -34.25
N VAL A 163 18.53 10.02 -34.70
CA VAL A 163 18.86 8.59 -34.80
C VAL A 163 20.07 8.33 -35.70
N LYS A 164 20.14 9.01 -36.87
CA LYS A 164 21.29 8.90 -37.79
C LYS A 164 22.57 9.40 -37.16
N ILE A 165 22.50 10.54 -36.44
CA ILE A 165 23.67 11.11 -35.72
C ILE A 165 24.10 10.13 -34.64
N LEU A 166 23.15 9.59 -33.86
CA LEU A 166 23.43 8.64 -32.78
C LEU A 166 24.10 7.37 -33.33
N GLN A 167 23.57 6.83 -34.43
CA GLN A 167 24.18 5.67 -35.12
C GLN A 167 25.61 5.95 -35.56
N TYR A 168 25.90 7.17 -36.07
CA TYR A 168 27.24 7.55 -36.49
C TYR A 168 28.19 7.67 -35.29
N VAL A 169 27.83 8.44 -34.25
CA VAL A 169 28.71 8.67 -33.09
C VAL A 169 28.95 7.45 -32.22
N THR A 170 28.04 6.44 -32.31
CA THR A 170 28.21 5.14 -31.65
C THR A 170 28.81 4.07 -32.56
N SER A 171 29.09 4.38 -33.82
CA SER A 171 29.70 3.44 -34.77
C SER A 171 31.12 3.06 -34.36
N ARG A 172 31.50 1.81 -34.70
CA ARG A 172 32.86 1.32 -34.42
C ARG A 172 33.96 2.21 -35.02
N GLU A 173 33.74 2.68 -36.25
CA GLU A 173 34.69 3.50 -36.96
C GLU A 173 34.91 4.87 -36.28
N PHE A 174 33.81 5.56 -35.97
CA PHE A 174 33.88 6.84 -35.25
C PHE A 174 34.53 6.66 -33.87
N ARG A 175 34.16 5.62 -33.11
CA ARG A 175 34.75 5.36 -31.79
C ARG A 175 36.22 4.95 -31.87
N LYS A 176 36.65 4.26 -32.93
CA LYS A 176 38.08 3.98 -33.19
C LYS A 176 38.86 5.26 -33.38
N ASN A 177 38.38 6.16 -34.25
CA ASN A 177 39.05 7.43 -34.54
C ASN A 177 39.16 8.31 -33.29
N ILE A 178 38.08 8.44 -32.50
CA ILE A 178 38.11 9.16 -31.22
C ILE A 178 39.16 8.58 -30.28
N THR A 179 39.19 7.26 -30.10
CA THR A 179 40.19 6.64 -29.22
C THR A 179 41.63 6.88 -29.70
N LEU A 180 41.88 6.84 -31.01
CA LEU A 180 43.22 7.12 -31.57
C LEU A 180 43.65 8.58 -31.38
N GLU A 181 42.70 9.53 -31.46
CA GLU A 181 42.99 10.97 -31.36
C GLU A 181 43.06 11.46 -29.91
N THR A 182 42.15 10.96 -29.03
CA THR A 182 41.99 11.49 -27.67
C THR A 182 42.57 10.59 -26.59
N LEU A 183 42.94 9.36 -26.92
CA LEU A 183 43.35 8.29 -25.99
C LEU A 183 42.27 7.89 -25.00
N GLU A 184 41.01 8.32 -25.24
CA GLU A 184 39.86 7.92 -24.42
C GLU A 184 39.49 6.46 -24.65
N TYR A 185 39.14 5.77 -23.58
CA TYR A 185 38.71 4.38 -23.66
C TYR A 185 37.31 4.25 -24.27
N SER A 186 37.16 3.30 -25.20
CA SER A 186 35.89 3.02 -25.85
C SER A 186 35.01 2.09 -25.04
N THR A 187 33.71 2.27 -25.12
CA THR A 187 32.71 1.35 -24.58
C THR A 187 32.45 0.11 -25.48
N ILE A 188 33.13 0.03 -26.65
CA ILE A 188 33.04 -1.09 -27.59
C ILE A 188 34.16 -2.10 -27.27
N PRO A 189 33.88 -3.25 -26.62
CA PRO A 189 34.91 -4.19 -26.18
C PRO A 189 35.80 -4.71 -27.33
N SER A 190 35.19 -4.92 -28.50
CA SER A 190 35.92 -5.46 -29.66
C SER A 190 36.94 -4.48 -30.26
N LEU A 191 36.99 -3.22 -29.84
CA LEU A 191 38.05 -2.29 -30.22
C LEU A 191 39.38 -2.65 -29.55
N TYR A 192 39.36 -3.30 -28.42
CA TYR A 192 40.57 -3.76 -27.73
C TYR A 192 41.18 -5.03 -28.34
N ASP A 193 40.62 -5.54 -29.46
CA ASP A 193 41.20 -6.56 -30.33
C ASP A 193 41.87 -5.96 -31.58
N ASP A 194 41.86 -4.62 -31.73
CA ASP A 194 42.39 -3.92 -32.87
C ASP A 194 43.84 -3.47 -32.58
N ASP A 195 44.77 -3.88 -33.42
CA ASP A 195 46.19 -3.64 -33.25
C ASP A 195 46.54 -2.14 -33.20
N ASP A 196 45.82 -1.28 -33.97
CA ASP A 196 46.09 0.17 -33.94
C ASP A 196 45.69 0.80 -32.62
N ILE A 197 44.55 0.38 -32.05
CA ILE A 197 44.11 0.81 -30.74
C ILE A 197 45.12 0.36 -29.67
N CYS A 198 45.61 -0.88 -29.76
CA CYS A 198 46.53 -1.43 -28.75
C CYS A 198 47.94 -0.82 -28.80
N LYS A 199 48.27 -0.02 -29.82
CA LYS A 199 49.49 0.78 -29.85
C LYS A 199 49.41 2.02 -29.00
N VAL A 200 48.21 2.55 -28.77
CA VAL A 200 47.97 3.82 -28.09
C VAL A 200 47.32 3.68 -26.71
N VAL A 201 46.58 2.59 -26.47
CA VAL A 201 45.97 2.30 -25.16
C VAL A 201 46.37 0.90 -24.69
N ASP A 202 46.38 0.68 -23.37
CA ASP A 202 46.66 -0.63 -22.77
C ASP A 202 45.47 -1.57 -22.91
N CYS A 203 45.38 -2.29 -24.04
CA CYS A 203 44.33 -3.26 -24.30
C CYS A 203 44.35 -4.43 -23.32
N LYS A 204 45.53 -4.84 -22.82
CA LYS A 204 45.61 -5.96 -21.84
C LYS A 204 44.99 -5.57 -20.52
N PHE A 205 45.25 -4.35 -20.06
CA PHE A 205 44.63 -3.79 -18.88
C PHE A 205 43.11 -3.69 -19.06
N MET A 206 42.61 -3.14 -20.15
CA MET A 206 41.19 -3.01 -20.42
C MET A 206 40.45 -4.35 -20.46
N LYS A 207 41.04 -5.37 -21.04
CA LYS A 207 40.49 -6.74 -21.06
C LYS A 207 40.51 -7.41 -19.70
N SER A 208 41.37 -6.99 -18.77
CA SER A 208 41.45 -7.55 -17.42
C SER A 208 40.40 -6.98 -16.46
N ILE A 209 39.75 -5.84 -16.81
CA ILE A 209 38.76 -5.18 -15.95
C ILE A 209 37.48 -6.03 -15.85
N GLN A 210 37.02 -6.25 -14.63
CA GLN A 210 35.81 -7.00 -14.32
C GLN A 210 34.70 -6.03 -13.95
N PHE A 211 33.86 -5.70 -14.92
CA PHE A 211 32.82 -4.68 -14.75
C PHE A 211 31.66 -5.16 -13.89
N VAL A 212 31.19 -4.28 -13.03
CA VAL A 212 29.97 -4.42 -12.23
C VAL A 212 28.95 -3.36 -12.60
N SER A 213 27.70 -3.77 -12.75
CA SER A 213 26.59 -2.84 -12.86
C SER A 213 25.90 -2.65 -11.52
N ARG A 214 25.61 -1.40 -11.17
CA ARG A 214 24.84 -1.09 -9.97
C ARG A 214 23.38 -1.43 -10.20
N LYS A 215 22.86 -2.44 -9.50
CA LYS A 215 21.45 -2.83 -9.55
C LYS A 215 20.67 -2.05 -8.49
N PHE A 216 19.63 -1.38 -8.91
CA PHE A 216 18.68 -0.70 -8.02
C PHE A 216 17.26 -0.88 -8.56
N PRO A 217 16.21 -0.73 -7.71
CA PRO A 217 14.83 -0.83 -8.18
C PRO A 217 14.53 0.28 -9.20
N PRO A 218 14.05 -0.03 -10.43
CA PRO A 218 13.91 0.95 -11.51
C PRO A 218 12.90 2.07 -11.19
N ASP A 219 11.98 1.87 -10.25
CA ASP A 219 10.98 2.86 -9.85
C ASP A 219 11.39 3.65 -8.58
N TYR A 220 12.58 3.38 -8.04
CA TYR A 220 13.13 4.15 -6.93
C TYR A 220 14.02 5.27 -7.49
N PRO A 221 13.89 6.54 -7.03
CA PRO A 221 14.82 7.59 -7.42
C PRO A 221 16.26 7.20 -7.06
N TYR A 222 17.14 7.22 -8.04
CA TYR A 222 18.51 6.73 -7.84
C TYR A 222 19.27 7.48 -6.75
N ASP A 223 19.13 8.80 -6.68
CA ASP A 223 19.83 9.63 -5.68
C ASP A 223 19.40 9.27 -4.25
N ASP A 224 18.10 9.07 -4.04
CA ASP A 224 17.57 8.63 -2.74
C ASP A 224 18.06 7.23 -2.40
N TYR A 225 18.03 6.30 -3.36
CA TYR A 225 18.52 4.95 -3.18
C TYR A 225 20.03 4.92 -2.83
N SER A 226 20.84 5.65 -3.58
CA SER A 226 22.29 5.78 -3.37
C SER A 226 22.60 6.34 -1.99
N LYS A 227 21.86 7.36 -1.55
CA LYS A 227 21.99 7.95 -0.22
C LYS A 227 21.61 6.99 0.91
N GLU A 228 20.47 6.32 0.80
CA GLU A 228 20.03 5.35 1.81
C GLU A 228 20.99 4.14 1.90
N PHE A 229 21.51 3.69 0.74
CA PHE A 229 22.53 2.63 0.70
C PHE A 229 23.78 3.03 1.48
N ARG A 230 24.35 4.21 1.21
CA ARG A 230 25.53 4.69 1.95
C ARG A 230 25.22 4.89 3.42
N SER A 231 24.09 5.54 3.75
CA SER A 231 23.70 5.79 5.14
C SER A 231 23.69 4.50 5.95
N SER A 232 23.05 3.46 5.45
CA SER A 232 22.98 2.17 6.16
C SER A 232 24.36 1.54 6.39
N ILE A 233 25.23 1.55 5.37
CA ILE A 233 26.56 0.94 5.47
C ILE A 233 27.50 1.82 6.30
N TYR A 234 27.42 3.16 6.18
CA TYR A 234 28.30 4.07 6.90
C TYR A 234 28.00 4.14 8.40
N GLU A 235 26.78 3.88 8.83
CA GLU A 235 26.47 3.70 10.26
C GLU A 235 27.21 2.50 10.88
N TYR A 236 27.52 1.47 10.08
CA TYR A 236 28.43 0.40 10.48
C TYR A 236 29.92 0.78 10.31
N LEU A 237 30.29 1.35 9.18
CA LEU A 237 31.71 1.60 8.82
C LEU A 237 32.33 2.68 9.68
N TYR A 238 31.60 3.75 9.99
CA TYR A 238 32.07 4.92 10.74
C TYR A 238 31.45 5.05 12.13
N GLY A 239 30.41 4.29 12.42
CA GLY A 239 29.71 4.25 13.71
C GLY A 239 29.75 2.87 14.37
N ASP A 240 28.84 2.67 15.32
CA ASP A 240 28.78 1.49 16.18
C ASP A 240 27.63 0.52 15.82
N LYS A 241 26.91 0.76 14.71
CA LYS A 241 25.78 -0.07 14.32
C LYS A 241 26.25 -1.48 13.96
N PRO A 242 25.55 -2.54 14.43
CA PRO A 242 25.86 -3.91 14.03
C PRO A 242 25.69 -4.12 12.51
N ILE A 243 26.62 -4.84 11.88
CA ILE A 243 26.62 -5.07 10.44
C ILE A 243 25.33 -5.72 9.94
N ILE A 244 24.81 -6.68 10.66
CA ILE A 244 23.56 -7.39 10.31
C ILE A 244 22.37 -6.44 10.31
N GLU A 245 22.31 -5.49 11.22
CA GLU A 245 21.26 -4.50 11.29
C GLU A 245 21.35 -3.53 10.10
N ALA A 246 22.54 -3.01 9.81
CA ALA A 246 22.79 -2.15 8.66
C ALA A 246 22.42 -2.81 7.33
N LEU A 247 22.80 -4.09 7.15
CA LEU A 247 22.48 -4.85 5.94
C LEU A 247 21.00 -5.17 5.82
N ASN A 248 20.31 -5.47 6.92
CA ASN A 248 18.87 -5.72 6.91
C ASN A 248 18.07 -4.44 6.58
N GLU A 249 18.48 -3.29 7.07
CA GLU A 249 17.85 -2.01 6.69
C GLU A 249 17.98 -1.76 5.19
N PHE A 250 19.18 -1.94 4.66
CA PHE A 250 19.39 -1.77 3.22
C PHE A 250 18.64 -2.82 2.38
N ASP A 251 18.59 -4.07 2.82
CA ASP A 251 17.85 -5.13 2.11
C ASP A 251 16.34 -4.82 2.04
N ASN A 252 15.80 -4.12 3.04
CA ASN A 252 14.42 -3.65 3.04
C ASN A 252 14.13 -2.66 1.89
N LEU A 253 15.10 -1.89 1.42
CA LEU A 253 14.94 -0.98 0.27
C LEU A 253 14.70 -1.75 -1.04
N ASN A 254 15.21 -2.97 -1.14
CA ASN A 254 15.15 -3.80 -2.35
C ASN A 254 13.99 -4.79 -2.35
N LYS A 255 13.38 -5.05 -1.20
CA LYS A 255 12.31 -6.04 -1.02
C LYS A 255 10.94 -5.40 -0.95
N PHE A 256 9.98 -6.03 -1.60
CA PHE A 256 8.56 -5.72 -1.44
C PHE A 256 7.92 -6.79 -0.58
N TYR A 257 7.42 -6.37 0.56
CA TYR A 257 6.85 -7.26 1.56
C TYR A 257 5.39 -7.59 1.25
N SER A 258 5.01 -8.79 1.58
CA SER A 258 3.64 -9.27 1.61
C SER A 258 3.50 -10.25 2.75
N ILE A 259 2.38 -10.22 3.47
CA ILE A 259 2.14 -11.16 4.56
C ILE A 259 1.55 -12.44 3.99
N SER A 260 2.14 -13.56 4.36
CA SER A 260 1.70 -14.90 3.98
C SER A 260 1.19 -15.69 5.20
N PHE A 261 0.53 -16.82 4.97
CA PHE A 261 0.12 -17.73 6.05
C PHE A 261 1.30 -18.39 6.79
N SER A 262 2.54 -18.25 6.30
CA SER A 262 3.75 -18.70 7.01
C SER A 262 4.23 -17.71 8.07
N ASP A 263 3.89 -16.43 7.93
CA ASP A 263 4.28 -15.38 8.86
C ASP A 263 3.48 -15.43 10.17
N SER A 264 4.06 -15.01 11.28
CA SER A 264 3.40 -15.03 12.61
C SER A 264 2.07 -14.27 12.61
N ILE A 265 2.03 -13.08 12.01
CA ILE A 265 0.81 -12.26 11.88
C ILE A 265 -0.20 -12.97 10.96
N GLY A 266 0.27 -13.49 9.82
CA GLY A 266 -0.59 -14.21 8.88
C GLY A 266 -1.20 -15.48 9.47
N LYS A 267 -0.44 -16.23 10.27
CA LYS A 267 -0.96 -17.40 11.02
C LYS A 267 -2.03 -17.02 12.04
N ALA A 268 -1.80 -15.95 12.81
CA ALA A 268 -2.74 -15.49 13.83
C ALA A 268 -4.08 -15.09 13.21
N PHE A 269 -4.06 -14.24 12.19
CA PHE A 269 -5.29 -13.87 11.47
C PHE A 269 -5.90 -15.04 10.72
N GLY A 270 -5.10 -15.92 10.09
CA GLY A 270 -5.58 -17.13 9.43
C GLY A 270 -6.34 -18.05 10.38
N PHE A 271 -5.88 -18.20 11.62
CA PHE A 271 -6.61 -18.95 12.67
C PHE A 271 -7.94 -18.28 13.03
N ILE A 272 -7.96 -16.96 13.22
CA ILE A 272 -9.20 -16.19 13.49
C ILE A 272 -10.19 -16.35 12.33
N LEU A 273 -9.72 -16.20 11.09
CA LEU A 273 -10.55 -16.37 9.89
C LEU A 273 -11.10 -17.80 9.79
N GLY A 274 -10.30 -18.81 10.14
CA GLY A 274 -10.75 -20.20 10.21
C GLY A 274 -11.92 -20.41 11.19
N ILE A 275 -11.82 -19.84 12.39
CA ILE A 275 -12.90 -19.88 13.38
C ILE A 275 -14.16 -19.19 12.85
N ILE A 276 -14.01 -18.00 12.26
CA ILE A 276 -15.14 -17.25 11.68
C ILE A 276 -15.79 -18.06 10.56
N ALA A 277 -15.00 -18.66 9.67
CA ALA A 277 -15.51 -19.51 8.60
C ALA A 277 -16.37 -20.67 9.12
N VAL A 278 -15.90 -21.35 10.16
CA VAL A 278 -16.67 -22.44 10.82
C VAL A 278 -17.98 -21.89 11.39
N ILE A 279 -17.96 -20.75 12.09
CA ILE A 279 -19.18 -20.11 12.63
C ILE A 279 -20.15 -19.76 11.51
N LEU A 280 -19.68 -19.19 10.40
CA LEU A 280 -20.51 -18.85 9.24
C LEU A 280 -21.15 -20.10 8.63
N VAL A 281 -20.38 -21.17 8.44
CA VAL A 281 -20.90 -22.45 7.90
C VAL A 281 -21.93 -23.08 8.84
N VAL A 282 -21.64 -23.15 10.15
CA VAL A 282 -22.57 -23.68 11.15
C VAL A 282 -23.84 -22.85 11.21
N SER A 283 -23.75 -21.53 11.05
CA SER A 283 -24.92 -20.64 11.07
C SER A 283 -25.92 -20.92 9.93
N LEU A 284 -25.49 -21.52 8.82
CA LEU A 284 -26.41 -21.95 7.74
C LEU A 284 -27.49 -22.91 8.20
N ALA A 285 -27.21 -23.73 9.23
CA ALA A 285 -28.17 -24.68 9.77
C ALA A 285 -29.23 -24.02 10.67
N LEU A 286 -29.00 -22.81 11.20
CA LEU A 286 -29.87 -22.16 12.18
C LEU A 286 -31.35 -22.01 11.73
N PRO A 287 -31.67 -21.59 10.48
CA PRO A 287 -33.05 -21.45 9.99
C PRO A 287 -33.80 -22.78 9.87
N PHE A 288 -33.07 -23.90 9.81
CA PHE A 288 -33.65 -25.24 9.64
C PHE A 288 -33.91 -25.94 10.98
N ILE A 289 -33.38 -25.44 12.11
CA ILE A 289 -33.62 -25.98 13.45
C ILE A 289 -35.08 -25.66 13.85
N PRO A 290 -35.92 -26.65 14.17
CA PRO A 290 -37.35 -26.45 14.44
C PRO A 290 -37.64 -25.37 15.49
N ASN A 291 -36.87 -25.33 16.57
CA ASN A 291 -37.04 -24.38 17.67
C ASN A 291 -36.58 -22.95 17.34
N LEU A 292 -35.77 -22.76 16.28
CA LEU A 292 -35.26 -21.46 15.85
C LEU A 292 -35.97 -20.95 14.58
N ARG A 293 -36.51 -21.82 13.76
CA ARG A 293 -37.14 -21.52 12.46
C ARG A 293 -38.14 -20.37 12.54
N LYS A 294 -38.93 -20.27 13.62
CA LYS A 294 -39.92 -19.22 13.80
C LYS A 294 -39.33 -17.81 13.84
N TYR A 295 -38.10 -17.66 14.33
CA TYR A 295 -37.41 -16.35 14.40
C TYR A 295 -36.80 -15.89 13.06
N TYR A 296 -36.79 -16.77 12.05
CA TYR A 296 -36.34 -16.45 10.70
C TYR A 296 -37.51 -16.16 9.73
N LYS A 297 -38.78 -16.26 10.18
CA LYS A 297 -39.97 -16.00 9.34
C LYS A 297 -40.12 -14.53 8.90
N VAL A 298 -39.38 -13.60 9.49
CA VAL A 298 -39.39 -12.16 9.14
C VAL A 298 -38.96 -11.89 7.71
N LEU A 299 -38.09 -12.73 7.16
CA LEU A 299 -37.61 -12.67 5.77
C LEU A 299 -37.88 -14.02 5.09
N TYR A 300 -38.07 -14.02 3.76
CA TYR A 300 -38.14 -15.25 2.98
C TYR A 300 -36.83 -16.03 3.07
N LEU A 301 -36.90 -17.36 3.03
CA LEU A 301 -35.70 -18.21 3.12
C LEU A 301 -34.71 -17.95 1.99
N ASP A 302 -35.19 -17.74 0.77
CA ASP A 302 -34.35 -17.37 -0.37
C ASP A 302 -33.61 -16.05 -0.16
N PHE A 303 -34.23 -15.05 0.47
CA PHE A 303 -33.56 -13.78 0.79
C PHE A 303 -32.50 -13.94 1.90
N TRP A 304 -32.74 -14.84 2.86
CA TRP A 304 -31.69 -15.22 3.81
C TRP A 304 -30.50 -15.85 3.12
N ILE A 305 -30.74 -16.75 2.15
CA ILE A 305 -29.68 -17.38 1.36
C ILE A 305 -28.86 -16.33 0.60
N TYR A 306 -29.53 -15.38 -0.06
CA TYR A 306 -28.82 -14.28 -0.74
C TYR A 306 -27.99 -13.43 0.22
N SER A 307 -28.54 -13.06 1.38
CA SER A 307 -27.81 -12.28 2.37
C SER A 307 -26.58 -13.02 2.93
N ILE A 308 -26.71 -14.32 3.18
CA ILE A 308 -25.59 -15.15 3.63
C ILE A 308 -24.54 -15.30 2.51
N PHE A 309 -24.96 -15.53 1.28
CA PHE A 309 -24.06 -15.58 0.13
C PHE A 309 -23.27 -14.29 0.00
N GLY A 310 -23.94 -13.13 0.15
CA GLY A 310 -23.28 -11.83 0.22
C GLY A 310 -22.24 -11.75 1.34
N THR A 311 -22.55 -12.30 2.53
CA THR A 311 -21.58 -12.37 3.64
C THR A 311 -20.33 -13.18 3.27
N PHE A 312 -20.49 -14.34 2.62
CA PHE A 312 -19.35 -15.14 2.17
C PHE A 312 -18.49 -14.40 1.12
N LEU A 313 -19.13 -13.68 0.20
CA LEU A 313 -18.39 -12.84 -0.76
C LEU A 313 -17.61 -11.74 -0.04
N MET A 314 -18.25 -11.00 0.89
CA MET A 314 -17.56 -9.97 1.67
C MET A 314 -16.42 -10.57 2.52
N PHE A 315 -16.60 -11.74 3.08
CA PHE A 315 -15.56 -12.46 3.84
C PHE A 315 -14.36 -12.84 2.96
N GLY A 316 -14.58 -13.00 1.64
CA GLY A 316 -13.51 -13.15 0.67
C GLY A 316 -12.49 -12.00 0.65
N LEU A 317 -12.88 -10.78 1.07
CA LEU A 317 -11.96 -9.62 1.18
C LEU A 317 -10.78 -9.91 2.12
N CYS A 318 -11.02 -10.62 3.22
CA CYS A 318 -10.00 -10.95 4.20
C CYS A 318 -8.89 -11.86 3.64
N PHE A 319 -9.14 -12.57 2.54
CA PHE A 319 -8.13 -13.44 1.91
C PHE A 319 -7.35 -12.75 0.79
N VAL A 320 -7.86 -11.65 0.26
CA VAL A 320 -7.21 -10.93 -0.84
C VAL A 320 -5.92 -10.24 -0.39
N GLY A 321 -5.81 -9.88 0.90
CA GLY A 321 -4.63 -9.23 1.48
C GLY A 321 -3.40 -10.12 1.60
N TYR A 322 -3.56 -11.46 1.58
CA TYR A 322 -2.46 -12.40 1.76
C TYR A 322 -1.62 -12.60 0.51
N GLY A 323 -0.29 -12.69 0.70
CA GLY A 323 0.68 -12.89 -0.37
C GLY A 323 0.85 -11.67 -1.27
N PRO A 324 1.65 -11.78 -2.35
CA PRO A 324 1.98 -10.65 -3.20
C PRO A 324 0.73 -10.08 -3.88
N VAL A 325 0.69 -8.75 -3.99
CA VAL A 325 -0.39 -8.03 -4.70
C VAL A 325 -0.30 -8.35 -6.19
N THR A 326 -1.42 -8.76 -6.77
CA THR A 326 -1.54 -9.04 -8.21
C THR A 326 -2.73 -8.30 -8.79
N VAL A 327 -2.75 -8.08 -10.09
CA VAL A 327 -3.86 -7.42 -10.80
C VAL A 327 -5.18 -8.17 -10.54
N ILE A 328 -5.15 -9.50 -10.52
CA ILE A 328 -6.32 -10.33 -10.22
C ILE A 328 -6.87 -10.04 -8.82
N LYS A 329 -6.00 -9.94 -7.81
CA LYS A 329 -6.41 -9.60 -6.44
C LYS A 329 -7.02 -8.19 -6.35
N CYS A 330 -6.51 -7.23 -7.13
CA CYS A 330 -7.10 -5.90 -7.20
C CYS A 330 -8.55 -5.96 -7.71
N HIS A 331 -8.81 -6.74 -8.77
CA HIS A 331 -10.15 -6.96 -9.29
C HIS A 331 -11.05 -7.74 -8.32
N LEU A 332 -10.53 -8.80 -7.68
CA LEU A 332 -11.27 -9.58 -6.69
C LEU A 332 -11.69 -8.74 -5.48
N ARG A 333 -10.86 -7.78 -5.05
CA ARG A 333 -11.22 -6.85 -3.97
C ARG A 333 -12.47 -6.04 -4.33
N VAL A 334 -12.53 -5.49 -5.54
CA VAL A 334 -13.69 -4.73 -6.02
C VAL A 334 -14.91 -5.63 -6.17
N PHE A 335 -14.74 -6.82 -6.72
CA PHE A 335 -15.81 -7.81 -6.87
C PHE A 335 -16.42 -8.21 -5.53
N PHE A 336 -15.61 -8.67 -4.58
CA PHE A 336 -16.08 -9.11 -3.27
C PHE A 336 -16.75 -7.98 -2.49
N PHE A 337 -16.24 -6.77 -2.61
CA PHE A 337 -16.83 -5.59 -1.98
C PHE A 337 -18.22 -5.29 -2.55
N SER A 338 -18.35 -5.06 -3.84
CA SER A 338 -19.59 -4.56 -4.45
C SER A 338 -20.67 -5.64 -4.50
N PHE A 339 -20.38 -6.81 -5.04
CA PHE A 339 -21.37 -7.88 -5.11
C PHE A 339 -21.71 -8.43 -3.72
N GLY A 340 -20.70 -8.55 -2.84
CA GLY A 340 -20.91 -9.00 -1.47
C GLY A 340 -21.88 -8.11 -0.70
N LEU A 341 -21.66 -6.79 -0.73
CA LEU A 341 -22.50 -5.83 -0.02
C LEU A 341 -23.92 -5.77 -0.62
N SER A 342 -24.04 -5.74 -1.94
CA SER A 342 -25.35 -5.76 -2.61
C SER A 342 -26.14 -7.02 -2.30
N PHE A 343 -25.55 -8.23 -2.40
CA PHE A 343 -26.24 -9.47 -2.02
C PHE A 343 -26.59 -9.51 -0.53
N ASN A 344 -25.76 -8.92 0.33
CA ASN A 344 -26.00 -8.92 1.77
C ASN A 344 -27.14 -7.99 2.18
N LEU A 345 -27.16 -6.74 1.70
CA LEU A 345 -28.07 -5.70 2.19
C LEU A 345 -29.39 -5.60 1.39
N MET A 346 -29.38 -5.81 0.07
CA MET A 346 -30.59 -5.64 -0.75
C MET A 346 -31.80 -6.47 -0.29
N PRO A 347 -31.65 -7.76 0.09
CA PRO A 347 -32.76 -8.55 0.62
C PRO A 347 -33.38 -7.94 1.88
N ILE A 348 -32.52 -7.34 2.75
CA ILE A 348 -32.95 -6.72 4.00
C ILE A 348 -33.70 -5.40 3.71
N ILE A 349 -33.22 -4.59 2.78
CA ILE A 349 -33.91 -3.37 2.30
C ILE A 349 -35.30 -3.73 1.77
N CYS A 350 -35.40 -4.77 0.96
CA CYS A 350 -36.68 -5.26 0.45
C CYS A 350 -37.64 -5.71 1.53
N MET A 351 -37.14 -6.29 2.65
CA MET A 351 -37.94 -6.63 3.83
C MET A 351 -38.59 -5.37 4.45
N PHE A 352 -37.83 -4.28 4.62
CA PHE A 352 -38.36 -3.06 5.22
C PHE A 352 -39.40 -2.38 4.31
N ASN A 353 -39.23 -2.46 3.00
CA ASN A 353 -40.21 -1.95 2.03
C ASN A 353 -41.55 -2.70 2.08
N LYS A 354 -41.50 -4.01 2.35
CA LYS A 354 -42.66 -4.90 2.45
C LYS A 354 -43.66 -4.48 3.55
N SER A 355 -43.17 -3.91 4.65
CA SER A 355 -44.01 -3.48 5.80
C SER A 355 -44.98 -2.33 5.48
N ILE A 356 -44.94 -1.77 4.26
CA ILE A 356 -45.77 -0.63 3.85
C ILE A 356 -47.15 -1.10 3.37
N HIS A 357 -47.30 -2.34 2.87
CA HIS A 357 -48.53 -2.82 2.23
C HIS A 357 -49.12 -4.08 2.90
N LYS A 358 -50.40 -4.04 3.30
CA LYS A 358 -51.05 -5.02 4.18
C LYS A 358 -52.00 -6.02 3.49
N LYS A 359 -52.06 -6.18 2.16
CA LYS A 359 -53.01 -7.08 1.48
C LYS A 359 -52.32 -8.30 0.85
N ASP A 360 -52.88 -9.50 1.04
CA ASP A 360 -52.26 -10.81 0.71
C ASP A 360 -51.94 -11.00 -0.80
N ILE A 361 -52.71 -10.48 -1.70
CA ILE A 361 -52.47 -10.51 -3.16
C ILE A 361 -51.27 -9.67 -3.55
N LEU A 362 -51.03 -8.59 -2.80
CA LEU A 362 -49.89 -7.65 -2.98
C LEU A 362 -48.55 -8.31 -2.61
N TRP A 363 -48.56 -9.34 -1.81
CA TRP A 363 -47.35 -10.05 -1.34
C TRP A 363 -46.55 -10.71 -2.45
N GLN A 364 -47.19 -11.44 -3.35
CA GLN A 364 -46.53 -12.08 -4.49
C GLN A 364 -45.98 -11.02 -5.44
N THR A 365 -46.75 -9.94 -5.66
CA THR A 365 -46.32 -8.80 -6.51
C THR A 365 -45.13 -8.07 -5.91
N ILE A 366 -45.12 -7.81 -4.57
CA ILE A 366 -44.00 -7.15 -3.88
C ILE A 366 -42.75 -8.04 -3.89
N LYS A 367 -42.90 -9.36 -3.68
CA LYS A 367 -41.79 -10.29 -3.79
C LYS A 367 -41.17 -10.25 -5.18
N LYS A 368 -41.99 -10.30 -6.23
CA LYS A 368 -41.56 -10.20 -7.63
C LYS A 368 -40.88 -8.87 -7.90
N GLN A 369 -41.42 -7.76 -7.42
CA GLN A 369 -40.86 -6.42 -7.58
C GLN A 369 -39.50 -6.29 -6.84
N SER A 370 -39.36 -6.92 -5.65
CA SER A 370 -38.10 -6.94 -4.90
C SER A 370 -36.98 -7.66 -5.67
N TYR A 371 -37.28 -8.76 -6.34
CA TYR A 371 -36.31 -9.43 -7.21
C TYR A 371 -35.85 -8.54 -8.37
N PHE A 372 -36.78 -7.78 -9.01
CA PHE A 372 -36.39 -6.85 -10.07
C PHE A 372 -35.45 -5.77 -9.56
N VAL A 373 -35.70 -5.23 -8.36
CA VAL A 373 -34.82 -4.22 -7.75
C VAL A 373 -33.44 -4.81 -7.46
N ILE A 374 -33.37 -5.99 -6.85
CA ILE A 374 -32.09 -6.68 -6.59
C ILE A 374 -31.34 -6.93 -7.89
N MET A 375 -32.03 -7.48 -8.91
CA MET A 375 -31.42 -7.75 -10.21
C MET A 375 -30.96 -6.48 -10.90
N GLY A 376 -31.71 -5.37 -10.79
CA GLY A 376 -31.32 -4.07 -11.33
C GLY A 376 -30.02 -3.54 -10.72
N VAL A 377 -29.89 -3.60 -9.40
CA VAL A 377 -28.65 -3.19 -8.71
C VAL A 377 -27.47 -4.09 -9.10
N LEU A 378 -27.67 -5.41 -9.12
CA LEU A 378 -26.63 -6.35 -9.54
C LEU A 378 -26.22 -6.15 -11.01
N LEU A 379 -27.16 -5.79 -11.89
CA LEU A 379 -26.86 -5.47 -13.29
C LEU A 379 -26.01 -4.20 -13.39
N ILE A 380 -26.33 -3.14 -12.64
CA ILE A 380 -25.53 -1.92 -12.60
C ILE A 380 -24.11 -2.24 -12.09
N ASN A 381 -23.98 -2.99 -11.00
CA ASN A 381 -22.69 -3.43 -10.48
C ASN A 381 -21.91 -4.22 -11.54
N ASN A 382 -22.56 -5.14 -12.25
CA ASN A 382 -21.91 -5.92 -13.29
C ASN A 382 -21.42 -5.06 -14.45
N ILE A 383 -22.21 -4.07 -14.89
CA ILE A 383 -21.82 -3.13 -15.95
C ILE A 383 -20.57 -2.33 -15.50
N LEU A 384 -20.63 -1.71 -14.31
CA LEU A 384 -19.52 -0.92 -13.79
C LEU A 384 -18.26 -1.77 -13.60
N TYR A 385 -18.41 -2.98 -13.05
CA TYR A 385 -17.30 -3.91 -12.86
C TYR A 385 -16.69 -4.36 -14.20
N THR A 386 -17.51 -4.63 -15.21
CA THR A 386 -17.04 -4.99 -16.57
C THR A 386 -16.24 -3.84 -17.20
N LEU A 387 -16.68 -2.58 -17.00
CA LEU A 387 -15.92 -1.41 -17.45
C LEU A 387 -14.57 -1.28 -16.72
N ILE A 388 -14.52 -1.59 -15.42
CA ILE A 388 -13.27 -1.63 -14.65
C ILE A 388 -12.34 -2.74 -15.16
N LEU A 389 -12.87 -3.90 -15.58
CA LEU A 389 -12.08 -4.99 -16.14
C LEU A 389 -11.43 -4.66 -17.50
N ARG A 390 -12.06 -3.80 -18.29
CA ARG A 390 -11.49 -3.35 -19.59
C ARG A 390 -10.20 -2.57 -19.43
N GLU A 391 -10.06 -1.86 -18.33
CA GLU A 391 -8.90 -1.03 -17.99
C GLU A 391 -8.26 -1.58 -16.70
N PRO A 392 -7.38 -2.58 -16.80
CA PRO A 392 -6.88 -3.28 -15.62
C PRO A 392 -6.13 -2.38 -14.66
N PHE A 393 -6.18 -2.71 -13.38
CA PHE A 393 -5.35 -2.07 -12.36
C PHE A 393 -3.88 -2.26 -12.68
N THR A 394 -3.07 -1.30 -12.28
CA THR A 394 -1.60 -1.43 -12.20
C THR A 394 -1.18 -1.63 -10.76
N ILE A 395 0.00 -2.20 -10.58
CA ILE A 395 0.61 -2.36 -9.25
C ILE A 395 1.54 -1.17 -9.04
N ASP A 396 1.23 -0.36 -8.03
CA ASP A 396 2.04 0.76 -7.58
C ASP A 396 3.01 0.29 -6.50
N LYS A 397 4.27 0.68 -6.59
CA LYS A 397 5.31 0.34 -5.63
C LYS A 397 5.41 1.46 -4.61
N ILE A 398 5.15 1.15 -3.36
CA ILE A 398 5.23 2.11 -2.26
C ILE A 398 6.56 1.89 -1.53
N PHE A 399 7.41 2.89 -1.60
CA PHE A 399 8.70 2.92 -0.92
C PHE A 399 8.54 3.63 0.42
N ILE A 400 8.97 2.98 1.49
CA ILE A 400 8.87 3.48 2.86
C ILE A 400 10.27 3.74 3.40
N LYS A 401 10.55 5.00 3.71
CA LYS A 401 11.80 5.38 4.35
C LYS A 401 11.91 4.73 5.72
N ASN A 402 13.01 4.02 5.98
CA ASN A 402 13.26 3.27 7.20
C ASN A 402 12.17 2.24 7.52
N GLY A 403 11.57 1.61 6.49
CA GLY A 403 10.47 0.67 6.64
C GLY A 403 10.44 -0.43 5.60
N LYS A 404 9.32 -1.13 5.52
CA LYS A 404 9.10 -2.24 4.59
C LYS A 404 8.30 -1.75 3.39
N ASN A 405 8.89 -1.81 2.21
CA ASN A 405 8.21 -1.48 0.95
C ASN A 405 7.12 -2.50 0.65
N TYR A 406 6.04 -2.05 0.04
CA TYR A 406 4.94 -2.92 -0.34
C TYR A 406 4.29 -2.47 -1.66
N ASN A 407 3.54 -3.37 -2.25
CA ASN A 407 2.80 -3.13 -3.48
C ASN A 407 1.34 -2.76 -3.18
N ARG A 408 0.77 -1.81 -3.95
CA ARG A 408 -0.61 -1.38 -3.84
C ARG A 408 -1.30 -1.38 -5.19
N CYS A 409 -2.61 -1.65 -5.20
CA CYS A 409 -3.44 -1.51 -6.40
C CYS A 409 -3.62 -0.04 -6.77
N LYS A 410 -3.37 0.32 -8.05
CA LYS A 410 -3.56 1.67 -8.57
C LYS A 410 -4.41 1.62 -9.83
N SER A 411 -5.38 2.50 -9.92
CA SER A 411 -6.18 2.67 -11.14
C SER A 411 -5.32 3.35 -12.22
N ARG A 412 -5.22 2.72 -13.40
CA ARG A 412 -4.42 3.20 -14.52
C ARG A 412 -5.06 4.38 -15.24
N SER A 413 -6.35 4.28 -15.55
CA SER A 413 -7.04 5.24 -16.41
C SER A 413 -8.05 6.11 -15.66
N GLY A 414 -8.42 7.25 -16.25
CA GLY A 414 -9.48 8.11 -15.74
C GLY A 414 -10.85 7.40 -15.74
N LEU A 415 -11.13 6.58 -16.74
CA LEU A 415 -12.37 5.82 -16.85
C LEU A 415 -12.48 4.76 -15.73
N ASN A 416 -11.41 3.98 -15.50
CA ASN A 416 -11.38 3.00 -14.41
C ASN A 416 -11.63 3.68 -13.06
N ARG A 417 -10.97 4.81 -12.81
CA ARG A 417 -11.12 5.62 -11.60
C ARG A 417 -12.53 6.13 -11.41
N PHE A 418 -13.13 6.66 -12.48
CA PHE A 418 -14.51 7.14 -12.48
C PHE A 418 -15.50 6.01 -12.17
N CYS A 419 -15.40 4.87 -12.87
CA CYS A 419 -16.27 3.70 -12.64
C CYS A 419 -16.11 3.15 -11.21
N PHE A 420 -14.88 3.11 -10.69
CA PHE A 420 -14.61 2.68 -9.31
C PHE A 420 -15.27 3.60 -8.28
N TYR A 421 -15.13 4.93 -8.42
CA TYR A 421 -15.79 5.87 -7.50
C TYR A 421 -17.30 5.82 -7.62
N LEU A 422 -17.84 5.68 -8.82
CA LEU A 422 -19.28 5.54 -9.04
C LEU A 422 -19.83 4.29 -8.36
N LEU A 423 -19.11 3.18 -8.44
CA LEU A 423 -19.44 1.93 -7.74
C LEU A 423 -19.39 2.13 -6.21
N MET A 424 -18.36 2.78 -5.68
CA MET A 424 -18.26 3.10 -4.24
C MET A 424 -19.41 3.98 -3.77
N ILE A 425 -19.82 4.97 -4.55
CA ILE A 425 -20.98 5.85 -4.27
C ILE A 425 -22.26 5.01 -4.23
N LEU A 426 -22.48 4.14 -5.22
CA LEU A 426 -23.66 3.27 -5.29
C LEU A 426 -23.77 2.40 -4.03
N GLU A 427 -22.69 1.74 -3.63
CA GLU A 427 -22.68 0.88 -2.45
C GLU A 427 -22.88 1.66 -1.15
N THR A 428 -22.32 2.85 -1.06
CA THR A 428 -22.54 3.75 0.10
C THR A 428 -23.99 4.20 0.16
N LEU A 429 -24.62 4.51 -0.97
CA LEU A 429 -26.04 4.86 -1.03
C LEU A 429 -26.93 3.69 -0.58
N ILE A 430 -26.59 2.44 -0.91
CA ILE A 430 -27.31 1.27 -0.43
C ILE A 430 -27.28 1.21 1.11
N ILE A 431 -26.12 1.44 1.74
CA ILE A 431 -25.99 1.48 3.21
C ILE A 431 -26.84 2.61 3.79
N VAL A 432 -26.77 3.82 3.23
CA VAL A 432 -27.51 5.00 3.71
C VAL A 432 -29.03 4.79 3.58
N ILE A 433 -29.49 4.23 2.46
CA ILE A 433 -30.91 3.89 2.25
C ILE A 433 -31.35 2.84 3.28
N ALA A 434 -30.55 1.80 3.53
CA ALA A 434 -30.85 0.80 4.53
C ALA A 434 -30.96 1.42 5.95
N GLN A 435 -30.05 2.32 6.31
CA GLN A 435 -30.09 3.04 7.59
C GLN A 435 -31.33 3.95 7.70
N TRP A 436 -31.64 4.68 6.65
CA TRP A 436 -32.80 5.57 6.59
C TRP A 436 -34.12 4.79 6.74
N LEU A 437 -34.26 3.67 6.02
CA LEU A 437 -35.41 2.78 6.16
C LEU A 437 -35.50 2.19 7.56
N ALA A 438 -34.41 1.73 8.12
CA ALA A 438 -34.38 1.20 9.49
C ALA A 438 -34.77 2.26 10.53
N PHE A 439 -34.35 3.52 10.32
CA PHE A 439 -34.71 4.64 11.18
C PHE A 439 -36.20 4.99 11.10
N ILE A 440 -36.78 5.08 9.90
CA ILE A 440 -38.22 5.33 9.72
C ILE A 440 -39.05 4.24 10.38
N LYS A 441 -38.62 3.00 10.23
CA LYS A 441 -39.33 1.81 10.75
C LYS A 441 -39.09 1.51 12.22
N ARG A 442 -38.29 2.30 12.93
CA ARG A 442 -37.96 2.10 14.37
C ARG A 442 -39.17 2.06 15.30
N ASN A 443 -40.27 2.74 14.93
CA ASN A 443 -41.51 2.81 15.70
C ASN A 443 -42.62 1.88 15.17
N ASP A 444 -42.38 1.15 14.06
CA ASP A 444 -43.32 0.18 13.51
C ASP A 444 -43.47 -0.99 14.49
N ARG A 445 -44.72 -1.34 14.87
CA ARG A 445 -45.00 -2.41 15.85
C ARG A 445 -44.36 -3.75 15.49
N TYR A 446 -44.23 -4.03 14.21
CA TYR A 446 -43.71 -5.31 13.68
C TYR A 446 -42.19 -5.32 13.50
N LEU A 447 -41.60 -4.23 13.11
CA LEU A 447 -40.18 -4.15 12.76
C LEU A 447 -39.33 -3.41 13.82
N LYS A 448 -39.93 -3.02 14.95
CA LYS A 448 -39.21 -2.26 15.99
C LYS A 448 -37.95 -2.96 16.51
N LYS A 449 -38.00 -4.27 16.65
CA LYS A 449 -36.89 -5.09 17.18
C LYS A 449 -35.84 -5.28 16.09
N GLU A 450 -36.27 -5.66 14.89
CA GLU A 450 -35.44 -5.84 13.70
C GLU A 450 -34.70 -4.57 13.35
N SER A 451 -35.39 -3.46 13.36
CA SER A 451 -34.83 -2.15 13.09
C SER A 451 -33.67 -1.80 14.03
N ARG A 452 -33.78 -2.10 15.34
CA ARG A 452 -32.69 -1.84 16.30
C ARG A 452 -31.43 -2.65 16.00
N PHE A 453 -31.58 -3.96 15.76
CA PHE A 453 -30.43 -4.81 15.41
C PHE A 453 -29.80 -4.39 14.08
N LEU A 454 -30.64 -4.06 13.10
CA LEU A 454 -30.15 -3.60 11.80
C LEU A 454 -29.41 -2.27 11.91
N VAL A 455 -29.93 -1.29 12.66
CA VAL A 455 -29.25 -0.01 12.87
C VAL A 455 -27.87 -0.21 13.47
N ILE A 456 -27.73 -1.06 14.50
CA ILE A 456 -26.42 -1.35 15.11
C ILE A 456 -25.47 -1.97 14.08
N SER A 457 -25.95 -2.98 13.32
CA SER A 457 -25.10 -3.63 12.32
C SER A 457 -24.66 -2.70 11.19
N LEU A 458 -25.57 -1.86 10.71
CA LEU A 458 -25.26 -0.90 9.63
C LEU A 458 -24.30 0.22 10.07
N TYR A 459 -24.39 0.67 11.33
CA TYR A 459 -23.40 1.60 11.88
C TYR A 459 -22.01 0.97 11.95
N THR A 460 -21.92 -0.30 12.34
CA THR A 460 -20.64 -1.03 12.36
C THR A 460 -20.07 -1.18 10.96
N VAL A 461 -20.91 -1.53 9.97
CA VAL A 461 -20.53 -1.65 8.56
C VAL A 461 -20.03 -0.30 8.02
N LEU A 462 -20.78 0.80 8.27
CA LEU A 462 -20.40 2.14 7.80
C LEU A 462 -19.10 2.62 8.44
N LEU A 463 -18.94 2.44 9.77
CA LEU A 463 -17.72 2.80 10.47
C LEU A 463 -16.52 2.02 9.94
N SER A 464 -16.69 0.71 9.72
CA SER A 464 -15.62 -0.12 9.14
C SER A 464 -15.23 0.35 7.74
N LEU A 465 -16.20 0.74 6.90
CA LEU A 465 -15.95 1.27 5.56
C LEU A 465 -15.16 2.58 5.61
N ILE A 466 -15.54 3.50 6.50
CA ILE A 466 -14.81 4.76 6.72
C ILE A 466 -13.37 4.48 7.16
N MET A 467 -13.18 3.55 8.09
CA MET A 467 -11.84 3.20 8.57
C MET A 467 -10.99 2.52 7.51
N ILE A 468 -11.56 1.65 6.67
CA ILE A 468 -10.89 1.06 5.51
C ILE A 468 -10.40 2.18 4.56
N PHE A 469 -11.25 3.16 4.28
CA PHE A 469 -10.89 4.30 3.43
C PHE A 469 -9.77 5.15 4.05
N ILE A 470 -9.81 5.41 5.36
CA ILE A 470 -8.75 6.14 6.08
C ILE A 470 -7.43 5.37 5.99
N VAL A 471 -7.43 4.07 6.26
CA VAL A 471 -6.22 3.23 6.20
C VAL A 471 -5.64 3.16 4.77
N ASP A 472 -6.50 3.20 3.74
CA ASP A 472 -6.06 3.22 2.34
C ASP A 472 -5.45 4.56 1.93
N THR A 473 -5.90 5.68 2.51
CA THR A 473 -5.44 7.03 2.17
C THR A 473 -4.24 7.48 2.98
N VAL A 474 -4.13 7.04 4.23
CA VAL A 474 -3.02 7.39 5.12
C VAL A 474 -1.81 6.51 4.82
N ASN A 475 -0.67 7.12 4.53
CA ASN A 475 0.59 6.40 4.37
C ASN A 475 1.10 5.95 5.74
N ILE A 476 0.89 4.68 6.06
CA ILE A 476 1.38 4.06 7.31
C ILE A 476 2.77 3.50 7.03
N ASN A 477 3.77 3.99 7.78
CA ASN A 477 5.18 3.62 7.59
C ASN A 477 5.51 2.15 7.98
N ASP A 478 4.57 1.44 8.56
CA ASP A 478 4.72 0.04 8.96
C ASP A 478 3.71 -0.84 8.23
N TYR A 479 4.19 -1.63 7.29
CA TYR A 479 3.37 -2.54 6.50
C TYR A 479 2.60 -3.56 7.36
N ASN A 480 3.19 -4.04 8.46
CA ASN A 480 2.52 -4.98 9.36
C ASN A 480 1.32 -4.33 10.04
N LYS A 481 1.46 -3.09 10.52
CA LYS A 481 0.37 -2.32 11.13
C LYS A 481 -0.73 -2.03 10.12
N GLN A 482 -0.35 -1.66 8.89
CA GLN A 482 -1.32 -1.43 7.82
C GLN A 482 -2.14 -2.69 7.51
N PHE A 483 -1.50 -3.84 7.39
CA PHE A 483 -2.17 -5.13 7.17
C PHE A 483 -3.12 -5.47 8.33
N ILE A 484 -2.68 -5.35 9.59
CA ILE A 484 -3.51 -5.62 10.78
C ILE A 484 -4.77 -4.74 10.77
N LEU A 485 -4.63 -3.46 10.48
CA LEU A 485 -5.77 -2.54 10.43
C LEU A 485 -6.75 -2.92 9.32
N PHE A 486 -6.25 -3.22 8.11
CA PHE A 486 -7.12 -3.68 7.02
C PHE A 486 -7.86 -4.97 7.39
N GLU A 487 -7.17 -5.98 7.94
CA GLU A 487 -7.80 -7.25 8.30
C GLU A 487 -8.88 -7.07 9.37
N VAL A 488 -8.60 -6.30 10.43
CA VAL A 488 -9.59 -6.02 11.48
C VAL A 488 -10.85 -5.37 10.89
N PHE A 489 -10.67 -4.33 10.04
CA PHE A 489 -11.82 -3.64 9.46
C PHE A 489 -12.52 -4.44 8.37
N TYR A 490 -11.82 -5.26 7.59
CA TYR A 490 -12.45 -6.19 6.65
C TYR A 490 -13.27 -7.27 7.37
N ILE A 491 -12.77 -7.82 8.47
CA ILE A 491 -13.55 -8.76 9.31
C ILE A 491 -14.81 -8.07 9.82
N LEU A 492 -14.69 -6.91 10.48
CA LEU A 492 -15.84 -6.16 10.99
C LEU A 492 -16.86 -5.82 9.90
N PHE A 493 -16.38 -5.34 8.75
CA PHE A 493 -17.20 -5.02 7.59
C PHE A 493 -17.97 -6.23 7.07
N SER A 494 -17.29 -7.37 6.97
CA SER A 494 -17.84 -8.58 6.35
C SER A 494 -18.87 -9.29 7.21
N ILE A 495 -18.62 -9.41 8.53
CA ILE A 495 -19.41 -10.29 9.39
C ILE A 495 -20.45 -9.55 10.25
N SER A 496 -20.33 -8.23 10.44
CA SER A 496 -21.17 -7.50 11.41
C SER A 496 -22.66 -7.69 11.16
N ASN A 497 -23.10 -7.53 9.92
CA ASN A 497 -24.52 -7.68 9.60
C ASN A 497 -25.00 -9.12 9.81
N HIS A 498 -24.22 -10.10 9.39
CA HIS A 498 -24.54 -11.51 9.59
C HIS A 498 -24.56 -11.87 11.08
N PHE A 499 -23.53 -11.49 11.83
CA PHE A 499 -23.42 -11.83 13.24
C PHE A 499 -24.52 -11.19 14.08
N ILE A 500 -24.78 -9.90 13.90
CA ILE A 500 -25.77 -9.17 14.69
C ILE A 500 -27.19 -9.55 14.27
N PHE A 501 -27.50 -9.57 12.98
CA PHE A 501 -28.86 -9.72 12.49
C PHE A 501 -29.27 -11.19 12.30
N PHE A 502 -28.35 -12.04 11.87
CA PHE A 502 -28.64 -13.45 11.59
C PHE A 502 -28.39 -14.37 12.78
N ILE A 503 -27.43 -14.09 13.65
CA ILE A 503 -27.09 -14.94 14.80
C ILE A 503 -27.60 -14.35 16.11
N ILE A 504 -27.19 -13.12 16.49
CA ILE A 504 -27.52 -12.55 17.81
C ILE A 504 -29.01 -12.27 17.92
N ARG A 505 -29.66 -11.70 16.91
CA ARG A 505 -31.09 -11.37 16.94
C ARG A 505 -31.97 -12.59 17.23
N PRO A 506 -31.93 -13.72 16.50
CA PRO A 506 -32.75 -14.89 16.78
C PRO A 506 -32.48 -15.48 18.16
N LEU A 507 -31.22 -15.52 18.60
CA LEU A 507 -30.86 -16.02 19.94
C LEU A 507 -31.43 -15.12 21.05
N TRP A 508 -31.34 -13.80 20.88
CA TRP A 508 -31.91 -12.84 21.81
C TRP A 508 -33.42 -12.93 21.88
N LEU A 509 -34.13 -13.09 20.75
CA LEU A 509 -35.58 -13.28 20.69
C LEU A 509 -35.97 -14.57 21.39
N ARG A 510 -35.21 -15.64 21.23
CA ARG A 510 -35.42 -16.92 21.94
C ARG A 510 -35.23 -16.75 23.45
N TYR A 511 -34.15 -16.09 23.86
CA TYR A 511 -33.88 -15.85 25.30
C TYR A 511 -34.99 -15.06 25.97
N LYS A 512 -35.54 -14.06 25.33
CA LYS A 512 -36.66 -13.24 25.81
C LYS A 512 -38.02 -13.95 25.70
N LYS A 513 -38.06 -15.21 25.23
CA LYS A 513 -39.30 -15.98 24.99
C LYS A 513 -40.35 -15.24 24.15
N ILE A 514 -39.89 -14.41 23.22
CA ILE A 514 -40.72 -13.62 22.33
C ILE A 514 -41.16 -14.53 21.19
N ASP A 515 -42.45 -14.81 21.09
CA ASP A 515 -43.03 -15.56 19.99
C ASP A 515 -43.50 -14.58 18.91
N GLU A 516 -42.71 -14.41 17.84
CA GLU A 516 -43.03 -13.51 16.72
C GLU A 516 -44.33 -13.93 16.02
N GLU A 517 -44.62 -15.21 15.95
CA GLU A 517 -45.85 -15.73 15.36
C GLU A 517 -47.07 -15.34 16.17
N LEU A 518 -46.98 -15.42 17.50
CA LEU A 518 -48.04 -14.99 18.40
C LEU A 518 -48.25 -13.49 18.41
N GLU A 519 -47.18 -12.70 18.36
CA GLU A 519 -47.27 -11.24 18.23
C GLU A 519 -47.87 -10.84 16.88
N TYR A 520 -47.48 -11.52 15.79
CA TYR A 520 -48.03 -11.31 14.45
C TYR A 520 -49.56 -11.66 14.42
N LEU A 521 -49.96 -12.79 14.98
CA LEU A 521 -51.35 -13.19 15.06
C LEU A 521 -52.19 -12.28 15.97
N LYS A 522 -51.65 -11.83 17.10
CA LYS A 522 -52.30 -10.84 17.97
C LYS A 522 -52.52 -9.53 17.26
N ALA A 523 -51.54 -9.05 16.52
CA ALA A 523 -51.65 -7.84 15.76
C ALA A 523 -52.62 -7.94 14.57
N PHE A 524 -52.69 -9.08 13.92
CA PHE A 524 -53.67 -9.37 12.87
C PHE A 524 -55.11 -9.37 13.44
N ARG A 525 -55.33 -9.99 14.60
CA ARG A 525 -56.62 -9.99 15.29
C ARG A 525 -57.06 -8.59 15.72
N SER A 526 -56.16 -7.77 16.25
CA SER A 526 -56.48 -6.39 16.65
C SER A 526 -56.88 -5.50 15.48
N ASN A 527 -56.30 -5.70 14.30
CA ASN A 527 -56.64 -4.94 13.09
C ASN A 527 -57.95 -5.39 12.47
N THR A 528 -58.30 -6.68 12.58
CA THR A 528 -59.60 -7.18 12.13
C THR A 528 -60.74 -6.65 13.00
N PHE A 529 -60.52 -6.53 14.31
CA PHE A 529 -61.49 -5.91 15.23
C PHE A 529 -61.72 -4.43 14.99
N SER A 530 -60.65 -3.68 14.64
CA SER A 530 -60.74 -2.25 14.29
C SER A 530 -61.50 -2.03 12.98
N CYS A 531 -61.35 -2.92 12.00
CA CYS A 531 -62.11 -2.85 10.74
C CYS A 531 -63.59 -3.20 10.90
N ILE A 532 -63.94 -4.11 11.81
CA ILE A 532 -65.33 -4.50 12.07
C ILE A 532 -66.05 -3.36 12.84
N ASN A 533 -65.45 -2.73 13.82
CA ASN A 533 -66.01 -1.60 14.53
C ASN A 533 -66.06 -0.28 13.69
N GLY A 534 -65.13 -0.09 12.76
CA GLY A 534 -65.18 1.05 11.80
C GLY A 534 -66.31 0.89 10.75
N SER A 535 -66.65 -0.32 10.39
CA SER A 535 -67.74 -0.61 9.41
C SER A 535 -69.13 -0.50 10.05
N ASN A 536 -69.24 -0.76 11.35
CA ASN A 536 -70.56 -0.58 12.05
C ASN A 536 -70.86 0.88 12.37
N ASN A 537 -69.90 1.77 12.47
CA ASN A 537 -70.14 3.21 12.71
C ASN A 537 -70.53 3.99 11.46
N GLN A 538 -70.43 3.44 10.26
CA GLN A 538 -70.87 4.08 9.00
C GLN A 538 -72.28 3.69 8.57
N LYS A 539 -73.01 2.76 9.26
CA LYS A 539 -74.36 2.33 8.90
C LYS A 539 -75.47 2.88 9.82
N MET A 540 -75.17 3.79 10.76
CA MET A 540 -76.17 4.37 11.67
C MET A 540 -76.20 5.89 11.62
N ASN A 541 -76.46 6.44 10.44
CA ASN A 541 -76.93 7.84 10.30
C ASN A 541 -77.94 7.94 9.14
N SER A 542 -79.15 7.42 9.33
CA SER A 542 -80.33 7.92 8.64
C SER A 542 -81.61 7.45 9.39
N LYS A 543 -82.30 8.43 9.91
CA LYS A 543 -83.69 8.48 10.36
C LYS A 543 -83.92 8.67 11.86
N SER A 544 -84.24 9.89 12.24
CA SER A 544 -85.11 10.27 13.37
C SER A 544 -86.57 9.99 12.99
N PRO A 545 -87.61 10.04 13.86
CA PRO A 545 -87.74 10.77 15.13
C PRO A 545 -88.64 10.10 16.23
N ILE A 546 -88.76 10.79 17.38
CA ILE A 546 -89.97 11.02 18.25
C ILE A 546 -90.23 10.15 19.49
N TYR A 547 -90.46 10.91 20.60
CA TYR A 547 -91.18 10.69 21.89
C TYR A 547 -90.51 9.87 23.01
N SER A 548 -90.28 10.48 24.12
CA SER A 548 -90.96 11.05 25.28
C SER A 548 -90.55 10.38 26.59
N LYS A 549 -90.22 11.24 27.57
CA LYS A 549 -90.48 11.19 29.03
C LYS A 549 -89.94 9.96 29.82
N SER A 550 -89.25 10.12 30.88
CA SER A 550 -89.48 10.80 32.16
C SER A 550 -88.44 10.34 33.19
N SER A 551 -87.97 11.28 33.99
CA SER A 551 -87.71 11.24 35.42
C SER A 551 -86.92 10.05 36.01
N THR A 552 -85.96 10.22 36.85
CA THR A 552 -85.83 10.93 38.11
C THR A 552 -84.44 10.86 38.69
N ASN A 553 -83.97 11.92 39.25
CA ASN A 553 -83.17 12.09 40.49
C ASN A 553 -82.05 11.08 40.82
N ALA A 554 -80.92 11.44 41.36
CA ALA A 554 -80.55 12.49 42.26
C ALA A 554 -79.05 12.53 42.47
N ASN A 555 -78.57 13.75 42.74
CA ASN A 555 -77.56 14.12 43.73
C ASN A 555 -76.20 13.36 43.74
N SER A 556 -75.13 14.02 43.93
CA SER A 556 -74.71 15.29 44.50
C SER A 556 -73.22 15.51 44.34
N GLN A 557 -72.85 16.71 44.08
CA GLN A 557 -71.81 17.47 44.79
C GLN A 557 -70.39 16.90 44.83
N ASN A 558 -69.35 17.66 44.67
CA ASN A 558 -69.01 19.06 44.74
C ASN A 558 -67.53 19.21 44.25
N LEU A 559 -67.28 20.35 43.61
CA LEU A 559 -66.36 21.41 43.95
C LEU A 559 -64.87 21.14 43.67
N LEU A 560 -64.10 21.94 43.10
CA LEU A 560 -63.89 23.34 42.87
C LEU A 560 -62.72 23.56 41.87
N ASN A 561 -62.93 24.42 40.94
CA ASN A 561 -62.13 25.55 40.54
C ASN A 561 -60.60 25.52 40.60
N HIS A 562 -59.93 25.80 39.53
CA HIS A 562 -59.52 27.16 39.15
C HIS A 562 -58.94 27.24 37.73
N LYS A 563 -59.42 28.21 37.01
CA LYS A 563 -58.88 28.75 35.75
C LYS A 563 -58.04 30.00 36.08
N PRO A 564 -57.54 30.75 35.12
CA PRO A 564 -56.28 30.72 34.41
C PRO A 564 -55.49 32.04 34.56
N VAL A 565 -54.30 32.15 34.12
CA VAL A 565 -53.69 33.46 33.76
C VAL A 565 -52.79 33.31 32.54
N ALA A 566 -53.07 34.20 31.60
CA ALA A 566 -52.27 34.46 30.40
C ALA A 566 -51.33 35.66 30.66
N MET A 567 -50.47 35.90 29.71
CA MET A 567 -49.66 37.09 29.38
C MET A 567 -48.17 36.78 29.39
N SER A 568 -47.30 37.29 28.54
CA SER A 568 -47.37 38.17 27.35
C SER A 568 -45.96 38.25 26.78
N ASN A 569 -45.90 38.52 25.49
CA ASN A 569 -44.80 39.02 24.66
C ASN A 569 -43.65 39.77 25.35
N SER A 570 -42.42 39.54 24.88
CA SER A 570 -41.56 40.65 24.45
C SER A 570 -40.50 40.21 23.43
N LYS A 571 -40.50 40.92 22.32
CA LYS A 571 -39.45 41.00 21.29
C LYS A 571 -38.28 41.81 21.88
N VAL A 572 -37.05 41.41 21.58
CA VAL A 572 -35.93 42.36 21.45
C VAL A 572 -35.08 41.96 20.25
N ASN A 573 -34.97 42.92 19.34
CA ASN A 573 -34.02 43.02 18.24
C ASN A 573 -32.67 43.54 18.74
N SER A 574 -31.57 43.11 18.13
CA SER A 574 -30.40 43.93 17.76
C SER A 574 -29.44 43.05 16.91
N ARG A 575 -29.33 43.29 15.68
CA ARG A 575 -28.47 44.14 14.82
C ARG A 575 -26.97 44.06 15.09
N VAL A 576 -26.26 43.61 14.04
CA VAL A 576 -25.06 44.17 13.38
C VAL A 576 -23.71 43.82 14.03
N ASN A 577 -22.83 43.11 13.31
CA ASN A 577 -21.77 43.72 12.52
C ASN A 577 -21.01 42.73 11.64
N SER A 578 -20.87 43.11 10.40
CA SER A 578 -19.94 42.62 9.39
C SER A 578 -18.50 43.04 9.70
N GLN A 579 -17.54 42.18 9.60
CA GLN A 579 -16.18 42.59 9.24
C GLN A 579 -15.54 41.59 8.30
N SER A 580 -15.19 42.11 7.15
CA SER A 580 -14.32 41.63 6.10
C SER A 580 -12.92 41.29 6.59
N TYR A 581 -12.34 40.17 6.12
CA TYR A 581 -10.90 40.02 6.06
C TYR A 581 -10.44 39.61 4.65
N THR A 582 -9.55 40.42 4.20
CA THR A 582 -8.78 40.49 2.99
C THR A 582 -7.97 39.23 2.67
N SER A 583 -8.01 38.88 1.39
CA SER A 583 -7.12 37.99 0.70
C SER A 583 -5.67 38.50 0.64
N ILE A 584 -4.68 37.69 1.01
CA ILE A 584 -3.28 37.92 0.71
C ILE A 584 -2.88 37.03 -0.47
N LYS A 585 -2.59 37.66 -1.60
CA LYS A 585 -1.87 37.08 -2.73
C LYS A 585 -0.38 36.99 -2.37
N VAL A 586 0.21 35.81 -2.51
CA VAL A 586 1.67 35.67 -2.54
C VAL A 586 2.10 35.45 -3.99
N ASN A 587 2.90 36.38 -4.48
CA ASN A 587 3.58 36.31 -5.76
C ASN A 587 4.75 35.31 -5.68
N THR A 588 4.80 34.41 -6.63
CA THR A 588 6.01 33.66 -6.97
C THR A 588 6.80 34.44 -8.02
N THR A 589 7.99 34.85 -7.69
CA THR A 589 9.01 35.30 -8.66
C THR A 589 10.00 34.17 -8.86
N ASN A 590 10.17 33.79 -10.13
CA ASN A 590 11.24 32.96 -10.65
C ASN A 590 12.63 33.62 -10.42
N ASN A 591 13.59 32.81 -10.02
CA ASN A 591 14.96 32.78 -10.59
C ASN A 591 15.49 31.37 -10.42
#